data_3b7fd746cda1a989778108abe4eb90a5
#
_entry.id   3b7fd746cda1a989778108abe4eb90a5
#
_cell.length_a   1.000
_cell.length_b   1.000
_cell.length_c   1.000
_cell.angle_alpha   90.00
_cell.angle_beta   90.00
_cell.angle_gamma   90.00
#
_symmetry.space_group_name_H-M   'P 1'
#
loop_
_entity.id
_entity.type
_entity.pdbx_description
1 polymer ?
#
loop_
_entity_poly.entity_id
_entity_poly.type
_entity_poly.pdbx_seq_one_letter_code
_entity_poly.pdbx_strand_id
1 'polypeptide(L)'
;MLRRSLIFLVLLSAGCVSLDPHYSTPESPIPATLPGAQGQGKAISHDWQQVIHDPRLQQVVTIALNSNRDVQKAIADIDSARALYGQTNASLFPTVNAALSSTRSRSLANGTGTTAEADGTVSSYTLDLFGRNQSLSRAARETWLASEFTAQNTRLTLIAEISTAWLTLAADNSNLALAKETMASAENSLKIIQRQQQVGTAAATDVSEAMSVYQQARASVASYQTQVMQDKNALNLLAGTTLAENLLPGTLESLPEQMISLVPAGVSSDVLLRRPDIQEAEHNLKSANADIGAARANFFPTISLTASAGVGSDALSSLFSHGMQIWSFAPSVTLPLFTGGSNLAQLRYAEAQKRGLIATYEKTVQSAFKDVANALARRTTLEEQLDAQRQYVKAEQQTVDVGLRRYQAGVGDYLTVLTAERSLWSAQQELLALQLTDFTNRITLWQSLGGGMSSLK
;
A
#
# COMPACT_ATOMS: atom_id res chain seq x y z
N MET A 1 -61.91 16.16 15.81
CA MET A 1 -60.92 16.08 14.71
C MET A 1 -59.53 16.59 15.10
N LEU A 2 -59.36 17.58 15.96
CA LEU A 2 -58.04 18.12 16.37
C LEU A 2 -57.10 17.14 17.08
N ARG A 3 -57.59 16.19 17.88
CA ARG A 3 -56.72 15.20 18.59
C ARG A 3 -56.09 14.14 17.68
N ARG A 4 -56.65 13.83 16.52
CA ARG A 4 -56.10 12.90 15.56
C ARG A 4 -55.02 13.54 14.69
N SER A 5 -55.10 14.85 14.41
CA SER A 5 -54.07 15.60 13.67
C SER A 5 -52.79 15.81 14.48
N LEU A 6 -52.90 15.91 15.85
CA LEU A 6 -51.72 16.09 16.70
C LEU A 6 -50.82 14.82 16.75
N ILE A 7 -51.41 13.62 16.66
CA ILE A 7 -50.66 12.36 16.63
C ILE A 7 -49.87 12.22 15.30
N PHE A 8 -50.45 12.70 14.20
CA PHE A 8 -49.73 12.72 12.89
C PHE A 8 -48.61 13.75 12.86
N LEU A 9 -48.70 14.86 13.57
CA LEU A 9 -47.65 15.90 13.61
C LEU A 9 -46.49 15.50 14.50
N VAL A 10 -46.70 14.70 15.54
CA VAL A 10 -45.61 14.15 16.40
C VAL A 10 -44.85 13.04 15.71
N LEU A 11 -45.44 12.30 14.78
CA LEU A 11 -44.74 11.30 13.94
C LEU A 11 -43.88 11.95 12.85
N LEU A 12 -44.15 13.17 12.45
CA LEU A 12 -43.35 13.93 11.47
C LEU A 12 -42.12 14.62 12.09
N SER A 13 -42.10 14.79 13.42
CA SER A 13 -40.95 15.36 14.14
C SER A 13 -39.93 14.30 14.61
N ALA A 14 -40.20 13.00 14.44
CA ALA A 14 -39.21 11.96 14.59
C ALA A 14 -38.24 12.04 13.37
N GLY A 15 -37.29 12.97 13.44
CA GLY A 15 -36.19 13.03 12.48
C GLY A 15 -35.58 11.65 12.30
N CYS A 16 -35.09 11.34 11.10
CA CYS A 16 -34.48 10.07 10.75
C CYS A 16 -33.53 9.61 11.86
N VAL A 17 -33.94 8.56 12.61
CA VAL A 17 -33.15 8.03 13.73
C VAL A 17 -32.10 7.11 13.15
N SER A 18 -30.84 7.48 13.28
CA SER A 18 -29.76 6.56 13.00
C SER A 18 -29.69 5.49 14.10
N LEU A 19 -29.68 4.23 13.71
CA LEU A 19 -29.48 3.07 14.60
C LEU A 19 -28.04 2.62 14.68
N ASP A 20 -27.12 3.38 14.09
CA ASP A 20 -25.68 3.13 14.19
C ASP A 20 -25.25 3.19 15.67
N PRO A 21 -24.41 2.27 16.13
CA PRO A 21 -23.77 2.43 17.43
C PRO A 21 -22.94 3.71 17.44
N HIS A 22 -22.84 4.35 18.61
CA HIS A 22 -21.89 5.45 18.77
C HIS A 22 -20.48 4.93 18.46
N TYR A 23 -19.80 5.60 17.51
CA TYR A 23 -18.42 5.25 17.17
C TYR A 23 -17.46 5.91 18.16
N SER A 24 -16.55 5.15 18.70
CA SER A 24 -15.36 5.63 19.40
C SER A 24 -14.14 4.93 18.83
N THR A 25 -13.08 5.68 18.56
CA THR A 25 -11.81 5.09 18.17
C THR A 25 -11.32 4.17 19.28
N PRO A 26 -10.88 2.93 18.98
CA PRO A 26 -10.33 2.03 19.98
C PRO A 26 -9.13 2.66 20.70
N GLU A 27 -8.92 2.27 21.95
CA GLU A 27 -7.74 2.71 22.71
C GLU A 27 -6.47 2.27 22.01
N SER A 28 -5.44 3.13 22.05
CA SER A 28 -4.18 2.81 21.41
C SER A 28 -3.47 1.66 22.13
N PRO A 29 -3.16 0.54 21.43
CA PRO A 29 -2.53 -0.62 22.05
C PRO A 29 -1.01 -0.49 22.20
N ILE A 30 -0.45 0.70 21.97
CA ILE A 30 0.99 0.98 21.98
C ILE A 30 1.36 2.03 23.04
N PRO A 31 2.62 2.04 23.52
CA PRO A 31 3.11 3.09 24.42
C PRO A 31 3.03 4.48 23.80
N ALA A 32 2.83 5.51 24.62
CA ALA A 32 2.75 6.90 24.18
C ALA A 32 4.05 7.44 23.57
N THR A 33 5.20 6.80 23.87
CA THR A 33 6.52 7.22 23.41
C THR A 33 7.20 6.12 22.60
N LEU A 34 7.87 6.50 21.52
CA LEU A 34 8.71 5.61 20.74
C LEU A 34 10.01 5.28 21.49
N PRO A 35 10.63 4.10 21.29
CA PRO A 35 11.92 3.76 21.87
C PRO A 35 13.01 4.78 21.49
N GLY A 36 13.86 5.18 22.46
CA GLY A 36 14.93 6.15 22.21
C GLY A 36 14.48 7.61 22.10
N ALA A 37 13.21 7.92 22.36
CA ALA A 37 12.70 9.27 22.38
C ALA A 37 13.21 10.04 23.62
N GLN A 38 14.33 10.74 23.50
CA GLN A 38 14.78 11.73 24.47
C GLN A 38 14.43 13.14 23.95
N GLY A 39 13.18 13.58 24.14
CA GLY A 39 12.79 14.94 23.83
C GLY A 39 11.43 15.10 23.16
N GLN A 40 10.88 16.30 23.24
CA GLN A 40 9.65 16.71 22.54
C GLN A 40 9.97 17.03 21.06
N GLY A 41 10.34 16.02 20.28
CA GLY A 41 10.51 16.18 18.83
C GLY A 41 9.17 16.49 18.19
N LYS A 42 9.03 17.65 17.53
CA LYS A 42 7.89 17.93 16.66
C LYS A 42 7.83 16.87 15.56
N ALA A 43 6.64 16.31 15.31
CA ALA A 43 6.42 15.47 14.15
C ALA A 43 6.83 16.24 12.88
N ILE A 44 7.87 15.80 12.22
CA ILE A 44 8.34 16.42 11.00
C ILE A 44 7.65 15.69 9.86
N SER A 45 6.65 16.34 9.28
CA SER A 45 6.10 15.92 7.99
C SER A 45 7.10 16.32 6.92
N HIS A 46 8.00 15.41 6.58
CA HIS A 46 8.90 15.64 5.45
C HIS A 46 8.32 15.00 4.20
N ASP A 47 7.96 15.84 3.24
CA ASP A 47 7.73 15.39 1.87
C ASP A 47 8.97 14.61 1.40
N TRP A 48 8.78 13.54 0.65
CA TRP A 48 9.87 12.71 0.12
C TRP A 48 10.93 13.55 -0.62
N GLN A 49 10.54 14.64 -1.27
CA GLN A 49 11.45 15.59 -1.93
C GLN A 49 12.39 16.30 -0.96
N GLN A 50 12.01 16.43 0.31
CA GLN A 50 12.85 17.00 1.37
C GLN A 50 13.73 15.95 2.04
N VAL A 51 13.43 14.66 1.85
CA VAL A 51 14.19 13.55 2.42
C VAL A 51 15.22 13.01 1.41
N ILE A 52 14.83 12.90 0.15
CA ILE A 52 15.70 12.44 -0.94
C ILE A 52 16.30 13.67 -1.63
N HIS A 53 17.63 13.80 -1.61
CA HIS A 53 18.32 14.96 -2.17
C HIS A 53 19.01 14.68 -3.52
N ASP A 54 19.19 13.41 -3.92
CA ASP A 54 19.74 13.09 -5.26
C ASP A 54 18.71 13.43 -6.35
N PRO A 55 19.00 14.35 -7.27
CA PRO A 55 18.05 14.79 -8.29
C PRO A 55 17.68 13.69 -9.29
N ARG A 56 18.57 12.69 -9.52
CA ARG A 56 18.29 11.56 -10.40
C ARG A 56 17.24 10.66 -9.74
N LEU A 57 17.42 10.34 -8.46
CA LEU A 57 16.46 9.54 -7.71
C LEU A 57 15.12 10.26 -7.58
N GLN A 58 15.09 11.58 -7.35
CA GLN A 58 13.86 12.37 -7.35
C GLN A 58 13.11 12.26 -8.69
N GLN A 59 13.83 12.32 -9.81
CA GLN A 59 13.23 12.15 -11.13
C GLN A 59 12.69 10.74 -11.33
N VAL A 60 13.42 9.71 -10.92
CA VAL A 60 12.97 8.32 -10.99
C VAL A 60 11.70 8.10 -10.16
N VAL A 61 11.64 8.62 -8.94
CA VAL A 61 10.44 8.58 -8.08
C VAL A 61 9.27 9.30 -8.76
N THR A 62 9.51 10.48 -9.35
CA THR A 62 8.46 11.23 -10.06
C THR A 62 7.91 10.46 -11.26
N ILE A 63 8.79 9.83 -12.06
CA ILE A 63 8.38 8.97 -13.18
C ILE A 63 7.55 7.79 -12.66
N ALA A 64 7.99 7.13 -11.60
CA ALA A 64 7.28 6.01 -11.00
C ALA A 64 5.89 6.39 -10.50
N LEU A 65 5.75 7.49 -9.77
CA LEU A 65 4.46 7.96 -9.27
C LEU A 65 3.44 8.26 -10.38
N ASN A 66 3.93 8.61 -11.59
CA ASN A 66 3.08 8.89 -12.74
C ASN A 66 2.81 7.66 -13.62
N SER A 67 3.73 6.69 -13.67
CA SER A 67 3.70 5.62 -14.67
C SER A 67 3.50 4.21 -14.07
N ASN A 68 3.72 4.03 -12.76
CA ASN A 68 3.59 2.74 -12.10
C ASN A 68 2.15 2.23 -12.15
N ARG A 69 1.99 0.93 -12.45
CA ARG A 69 0.67 0.31 -12.67
C ARG A 69 -0.12 0.09 -11.38
N ASP A 70 0.54 -0.13 -10.26
CA ASP A 70 -0.13 -0.30 -8.97
C ASP A 70 -0.72 1.02 -8.47
N VAL A 71 -0.03 2.15 -8.70
CA VAL A 71 -0.58 3.48 -8.43
C VAL A 71 -1.77 3.78 -9.34
N GLN A 72 -1.68 3.47 -10.64
CA GLN A 72 -2.81 3.65 -11.57
C GLN A 72 -4.01 2.78 -11.19
N LYS A 73 -3.76 1.53 -10.78
CA LYS A 73 -4.79 0.65 -10.26
C LYS A 73 -5.44 1.22 -8.99
N ALA A 74 -4.65 1.69 -8.05
CA ALA A 74 -5.17 2.28 -6.81
C ALA A 74 -6.05 3.52 -7.07
N ILE A 75 -5.71 4.35 -8.06
CA ILE A 75 -6.56 5.47 -8.49
C ILE A 75 -7.88 4.97 -9.08
N ALA A 76 -7.84 3.96 -9.94
CA ALA A 76 -9.06 3.35 -10.50
C ALA A 76 -9.93 2.69 -9.42
N ASP A 77 -9.33 2.12 -8.38
CA ASP A 77 -10.04 1.55 -7.22
C ASP A 77 -10.77 2.66 -6.42
N ILE A 78 -10.19 3.87 -6.29
CA ILE A 78 -10.87 5.04 -5.70
C ILE A 78 -12.10 5.42 -6.53
N ASP A 79 -11.96 5.52 -7.85
CA ASP A 79 -13.08 5.88 -8.74
C ASP A 79 -14.19 4.83 -8.67
N SER A 80 -13.83 3.55 -8.61
CA SER A 80 -14.77 2.43 -8.44
C SER A 80 -15.52 2.51 -7.10
N ALA A 81 -14.80 2.73 -6.00
CA ALA A 81 -15.39 2.86 -4.67
C ALA A 81 -16.31 4.10 -4.58
N ARG A 82 -15.90 5.22 -5.19
CA ARG A 82 -16.71 6.43 -5.28
C ARG A 82 -17.99 6.22 -6.08
N ALA A 83 -17.90 5.50 -7.20
CA ALA A 83 -19.06 5.16 -8.01
C ALA A 83 -20.04 4.25 -7.25
N LEU A 84 -19.52 3.26 -6.50
CA LEU A 84 -20.32 2.39 -5.64
C LEU A 84 -21.00 3.17 -4.50
N TYR A 85 -20.28 4.12 -3.88
CA TYR A 85 -20.90 5.05 -2.93
C TYR A 85 -22.04 5.84 -3.60
N GLY A 86 -21.82 6.40 -4.80
CA GLY A 86 -22.86 7.08 -5.57
C GLY A 86 -24.07 6.20 -5.86
N GLN A 87 -23.85 4.94 -6.26
CA GLN A 87 -24.91 3.96 -6.48
C GLN A 87 -25.70 3.66 -5.19
N THR A 88 -24.98 3.44 -4.08
CA THR A 88 -25.63 3.18 -2.77
C THR A 88 -26.41 4.39 -2.28
N ASN A 89 -25.84 5.59 -2.43
CA ASN A 89 -26.49 6.84 -2.06
C ASN A 89 -27.73 7.13 -2.92
N ALA A 90 -27.76 6.68 -4.17
CA ALA A 90 -28.94 6.81 -5.03
C ALA A 90 -30.16 6.05 -4.51
N SER A 91 -29.98 5.03 -3.65
CA SER A 91 -31.08 4.32 -2.99
C SER A 91 -31.89 5.19 -2.00
N LEU A 92 -31.38 6.37 -1.63
CA LEU A 92 -32.09 7.38 -0.84
C LEU A 92 -33.14 8.15 -1.66
N PHE A 93 -33.12 8.02 -2.98
CA PHE A 93 -34.03 8.71 -3.90
C PHE A 93 -34.92 7.72 -4.64
N PRO A 94 -36.13 8.13 -5.04
CA PRO A 94 -36.99 7.28 -5.85
C PRO A 94 -36.44 7.08 -7.25
N THR A 95 -36.57 5.86 -7.77
CA THR A 95 -36.31 5.55 -9.20
C THR A 95 -37.61 5.76 -9.99
N VAL A 96 -37.55 6.55 -11.04
CA VAL A 96 -38.67 6.80 -11.95
C VAL A 96 -38.40 6.05 -13.27
N ASN A 97 -39.31 5.17 -13.66
CA ASN A 97 -39.26 4.43 -14.91
C ASN A 97 -40.43 4.84 -15.80
N ALA A 98 -40.22 4.88 -17.10
CA ALA A 98 -41.31 4.94 -18.08
C ALA A 98 -41.52 3.53 -18.67
N ALA A 99 -42.77 3.09 -18.71
CA ALA A 99 -43.15 1.80 -19.24
C ALA A 99 -44.24 1.95 -20.28
N LEU A 100 -44.15 1.14 -21.31
CA LEU A 100 -45.22 0.92 -22.29
C LEU A 100 -45.54 -0.58 -22.28
N SER A 101 -46.75 -0.92 -21.94
CA SER A 101 -47.18 -2.30 -21.88
C SER A 101 -48.47 -2.53 -22.70
N SER A 102 -48.63 -3.71 -23.28
CA SER A 102 -49.88 -4.15 -23.85
C SER A 102 -50.11 -5.62 -23.48
N THR A 103 -51.18 -5.85 -22.71
CA THR A 103 -51.53 -7.18 -22.23
C THR A 103 -52.83 -7.62 -22.85
N ARG A 104 -52.88 -8.79 -23.51
CA ARG A 104 -54.11 -9.42 -23.97
C ARG A 104 -54.37 -10.65 -23.14
N SER A 105 -55.48 -10.62 -22.42
CA SER A 105 -55.86 -11.70 -21.51
C SER A 105 -57.29 -12.18 -21.80
N ARG A 106 -57.62 -13.44 -21.43
CA ARG A 106 -58.96 -14.00 -21.46
C ARG A 106 -59.37 -14.38 -20.04
N SER A 107 -60.45 -13.75 -19.58
CA SER A 107 -61.06 -14.06 -18.29
C SER A 107 -62.36 -14.83 -18.52
N LEU A 108 -62.71 -15.73 -17.62
CA LEU A 108 -63.96 -16.47 -17.64
C LEU A 108 -65.20 -15.56 -17.52
N ALA A 109 -65.06 -14.43 -16.84
CA ALA A 109 -66.16 -13.48 -16.62
C ALA A 109 -66.33 -12.49 -17.78
N ASN A 110 -65.22 -11.98 -18.38
CA ASN A 110 -65.24 -10.86 -19.33
C ASN A 110 -64.78 -11.18 -20.75
N GLY A 111 -64.53 -12.49 -21.05
CA GLY A 111 -64.01 -12.88 -22.37
C GLY A 111 -62.56 -12.43 -22.60
N THR A 112 -62.20 -12.17 -23.84
CA THR A 112 -60.88 -11.72 -24.25
C THR A 112 -60.85 -10.19 -24.30
N GLY A 113 -59.97 -9.56 -23.51
CA GLY A 113 -59.73 -8.13 -23.51
C GLY A 113 -58.24 -7.80 -23.77
N THR A 114 -57.99 -6.64 -24.30
CA THR A 114 -56.66 -6.04 -24.40
C THR A 114 -56.58 -4.82 -23.49
N THR A 115 -55.50 -4.63 -22.77
CA THR A 115 -55.18 -3.41 -22.01
C THR A 115 -53.84 -2.90 -22.52
N ALA A 116 -53.79 -1.66 -22.91
CA ALA A 116 -52.53 -0.97 -23.26
C ALA A 116 -52.32 0.21 -22.31
N GLU A 117 -51.13 0.33 -21.79
CA GLU A 117 -50.78 1.35 -20.81
C GLU A 117 -49.40 1.97 -21.15
N ALA A 118 -49.34 3.29 -21.03
CA ALA A 118 -48.07 4.02 -21.07
C ALA A 118 -47.99 4.92 -19.80
N ASP A 119 -47.09 4.60 -18.91
CA ASP A 119 -47.02 5.26 -17.61
C ASP A 119 -45.59 5.52 -17.15
N GLY A 120 -45.48 6.52 -16.28
CA GLY A 120 -44.32 6.76 -15.44
C GLY A 120 -44.54 6.14 -14.07
N THR A 121 -43.60 5.29 -13.63
CA THR A 121 -43.73 4.57 -12.37
C THR A 121 -42.60 4.87 -11.40
N VAL A 122 -42.91 5.02 -10.14
CA VAL A 122 -42.00 4.91 -9.00
C VAL A 122 -42.24 3.55 -8.36
N SER A 123 -41.31 2.62 -8.50
CA SER A 123 -41.47 1.25 -8.01
C SER A 123 -40.81 1.09 -6.63
N SER A 124 -41.60 0.79 -5.60
CA SER A 124 -41.12 0.37 -4.26
C SER A 124 -40.08 1.29 -3.63
N TYR A 125 -40.27 2.63 -3.74
CA TYR A 125 -39.38 3.57 -3.03
C TYR A 125 -39.52 3.37 -1.52
N THR A 126 -38.40 3.09 -0.83
CA THR A 126 -38.37 2.87 0.62
C THR A 126 -38.16 4.19 1.35
N LEU A 127 -39.12 4.59 2.18
CA LEU A 127 -38.98 5.71 3.12
C LEU A 127 -38.08 5.27 4.26
N ASP A 128 -36.87 5.82 4.33
CA ASP A 128 -35.84 5.40 5.27
C ASP A 128 -35.97 6.06 6.65
N LEU A 129 -37.07 5.75 7.36
CA LEU A 129 -37.35 6.32 8.68
C LEU A 129 -36.45 5.76 9.77
N PHE A 130 -35.92 4.55 9.59
CA PHE A 130 -35.05 3.87 10.55
C PHE A 130 -33.57 3.88 10.12
N GLY A 131 -33.22 4.63 9.09
CA GLY A 131 -31.85 4.93 8.68
C GLY A 131 -31.09 3.76 8.07
N ARG A 132 -31.77 2.72 7.54
CA ARG A 132 -31.13 1.57 6.90
C ARG A 132 -30.29 2.00 5.68
N ASN A 133 -30.92 2.69 4.75
CA ASN A 133 -30.23 3.12 3.51
C ASN A 133 -29.21 4.22 3.80
N GLN A 134 -29.48 5.08 4.77
CA GLN A 134 -28.51 6.07 5.25
C GLN A 134 -27.29 5.40 5.87
N SER A 135 -27.45 4.33 6.67
CA SER A 135 -26.34 3.57 7.25
C SER A 135 -25.51 2.88 6.17
N LEU A 136 -26.16 2.25 5.17
CA LEU A 136 -25.47 1.66 4.01
C LEU A 136 -24.71 2.71 3.20
N SER A 137 -25.30 3.89 2.99
CA SER A 137 -24.65 5.00 2.30
C SER A 137 -23.41 5.50 3.08
N ARG A 138 -23.52 5.61 4.43
CA ARG A 138 -22.36 5.93 5.29
C ARG A 138 -21.29 4.86 5.21
N ALA A 139 -21.66 3.57 5.27
CA ALA A 139 -20.72 2.47 5.14
C ALA A 139 -19.96 2.53 3.80
N ALA A 140 -20.68 2.72 2.70
CA ALA A 140 -20.07 2.86 1.38
C ALA A 140 -19.16 4.10 1.27
N ARG A 141 -19.54 5.21 1.91
CA ARG A 141 -18.73 6.42 1.97
C ARG A 141 -17.43 6.17 2.73
N GLU A 142 -17.48 5.51 3.87
CA GLU A 142 -16.27 5.19 4.65
C GLU A 142 -15.37 4.20 3.90
N THR A 143 -15.94 3.25 3.15
CA THR A 143 -15.18 2.36 2.25
C THR A 143 -14.50 3.13 1.11
N TRP A 144 -15.16 4.12 0.53
CA TRP A 144 -14.51 5.01 -0.44
C TRP A 144 -13.36 5.79 0.19
N LEU A 145 -13.53 6.39 1.38
CA LEU A 145 -12.44 7.08 2.08
C LEU A 145 -11.28 6.12 2.42
N ALA A 146 -11.58 4.88 2.82
CA ALA A 146 -10.54 3.86 3.02
C ALA A 146 -9.72 3.63 1.75
N SER A 147 -10.34 3.57 0.56
CA SER A 147 -9.63 3.40 -0.71
C SER A 147 -8.69 4.57 -1.05
N GLU A 148 -9.01 5.79 -0.63
CA GLU A 148 -8.12 6.94 -0.77
C GLU A 148 -6.85 6.77 0.06
N PHE A 149 -6.97 6.25 1.29
CA PHE A 149 -5.82 5.95 2.15
C PHE A 149 -5.03 4.74 1.65
N THR A 150 -5.68 3.72 1.09
CA THR A 150 -5.00 2.61 0.40
C THR A 150 -4.12 3.14 -0.75
N ALA A 151 -4.62 4.07 -1.55
CA ALA A 151 -3.85 4.67 -2.64
C ALA A 151 -2.67 5.52 -2.11
N GLN A 152 -2.87 6.25 -1.01
CA GLN A 152 -1.77 6.99 -0.37
C GLN A 152 -0.70 6.03 0.14
N ASN A 153 -1.08 4.92 0.76
CA ASN A 153 -0.16 3.89 1.23
C ASN A 153 0.60 3.23 0.07
N THR A 154 -0.07 2.95 -1.04
CA THR A 154 0.55 2.43 -2.27
C THR A 154 1.62 3.38 -2.80
N ARG A 155 1.36 4.69 -2.83
CA ARG A 155 2.35 5.69 -3.24
C ARG A 155 3.54 5.77 -2.29
N LEU A 156 3.28 5.76 -0.97
CA LEU A 156 4.32 5.76 0.06
C LEU A 156 5.25 4.54 -0.06
N THR A 157 4.64 3.37 -0.23
CA THR A 157 5.36 2.11 -0.41
C THR A 157 6.19 2.13 -1.69
N LEU A 158 5.61 2.59 -2.81
CA LEU A 158 6.34 2.70 -4.08
C LEU A 158 7.57 3.62 -3.97
N ILE A 159 7.46 4.76 -3.28
CA ILE A 159 8.61 5.67 -3.07
C ILE A 159 9.73 4.95 -2.32
N ALA A 160 9.40 4.19 -1.29
CA ALA A 160 10.38 3.44 -0.51
C ALA A 160 10.99 2.29 -1.31
N GLU A 161 10.19 1.52 -2.03
CA GLU A 161 10.63 0.39 -2.86
C GLU A 161 11.54 0.84 -4.00
N ILE A 162 11.15 1.89 -4.73
CA ILE A 162 11.97 2.38 -5.86
C ILE A 162 13.27 3.01 -5.37
N SER A 163 13.24 3.70 -4.23
CA SER A 163 14.45 4.25 -3.63
C SER A 163 15.40 3.15 -3.15
N THR A 164 14.86 2.10 -2.55
CA THR A 164 15.64 0.92 -2.14
C THR A 164 16.22 0.18 -3.34
N ALA A 165 15.43 -0.06 -4.39
CA ALA A 165 15.89 -0.71 -5.62
C ALA A 165 16.99 0.10 -6.34
N TRP A 166 16.86 1.44 -6.36
CA TRP A 166 17.88 2.32 -6.93
C TRP A 166 19.21 2.27 -6.14
N LEU A 167 19.13 2.21 -4.80
CA LEU A 167 20.30 2.04 -3.93
C LEU A 167 20.93 0.65 -4.04
N THR A 168 20.10 -0.38 -4.19
CA THR A 168 20.58 -1.76 -4.43
C THR A 168 21.36 -1.83 -5.73
N LEU A 169 20.85 -1.24 -6.81
CA LEU A 169 21.57 -1.13 -8.07
C LEU A 169 22.92 -0.39 -7.90
N ALA A 170 22.98 0.66 -7.07
CA ALA A 170 24.24 1.34 -6.76
C ALA A 170 25.23 0.43 -6.03
N ALA A 171 24.75 -0.34 -5.05
CA ALA A 171 25.58 -1.29 -4.31
C ALA A 171 26.10 -2.42 -5.21
N ASP A 172 25.27 -2.93 -6.12
CA ASP A 172 25.68 -3.99 -7.05
C ASP A 172 26.60 -3.48 -8.17
N ASN A 173 26.50 -2.21 -8.54
CA ASN A 173 27.51 -1.55 -9.36
C ASN A 173 28.87 -1.47 -8.63
N SER A 174 28.88 -1.19 -7.32
CA SER A 174 30.10 -1.21 -6.49
C SER A 174 30.68 -2.62 -6.38
N ASN A 175 29.84 -3.61 -6.12
CA ASN A 175 30.25 -5.01 -6.07
C ASN A 175 30.84 -5.48 -7.42
N LEU A 176 30.25 -5.06 -8.53
CA LEU A 176 30.77 -5.34 -9.87
C LEU A 176 32.14 -4.68 -10.11
N ALA A 177 32.30 -3.42 -9.66
CA ALA A 177 33.59 -2.73 -9.79
C ALA A 177 34.66 -3.41 -8.93
N LEU A 178 34.34 -3.75 -7.68
CA LEU A 178 35.24 -4.49 -6.78
C LEU A 178 35.63 -5.88 -7.36
N ALA A 179 34.64 -6.62 -7.89
CA ALA A 179 34.93 -7.93 -8.50
C ALA A 179 35.82 -7.83 -9.73
N LYS A 180 35.68 -6.78 -10.56
CA LYS A 180 36.57 -6.53 -11.70
C LYS A 180 38.01 -6.19 -11.26
N GLU A 181 38.13 -5.36 -10.22
CA GLU A 181 39.46 -5.03 -9.64
C GLU A 181 40.13 -6.28 -9.07
N THR A 182 39.37 -7.07 -8.27
CA THR A 182 39.87 -8.36 -7.73
C THR A 182 40.28 -9.32 -8.84
N MET A 183 39.49 -9.44 -9.91
CA MET A 183 39.83 -10.27 -11.06
C MET A 183 41.13 -9.81 -11.74
N ALA A 184 41.31 -8.50 -11.93
CA ALA A 184 42.53 -7.96 -12.53
C ALA A 184 43.76 -8.19 -11.64
N SER A 185 43.66 -8.04 -10.32
CA SER A 185 44.71 -8.36 -9.34
C SER A 185 45.06 -9.83 -9.39
N ALA A 186 44.06 -10.72 -9.34
CA ALA A 186 44.28 -12.18 -9.42
C ALA A 186 44.90 -12.62 -10.74
N GLU A 187 44.54 -12.00 -11.88
CA GLU A 187 45.14 -12.27 -13.18
C GLU A 187 46.65 -11.90 -13.20
N ASN A 188 46.98 -10.73 -12.64
CA ASN A 188 48.37 -10.29 -12.55
C ASN A 188 49.18 -11.21 -11.62
N SER A 189 48.65 -11.59 -10.48
CA SER A 189 49.27 -12.53 -9.55
C SER A 189 49.51 -13.90 -10.22
N LEU A 190 48.53 -14.43 -10.92
CA LEU A 190 48.66 -15.68 -11.68
C LEU A 190 49.81 -15.62 -12.73
N LYS A 191 49.89 -14.53 -13.50
CA LYS A 191 50.96 -14.32 -14.49
C LYS A 191 52.34 -14.31 -13.84
N ILE A 192 52.49 -13.67 -12.68
CA ILE A 192 53.73 -13.60 -11.92
C ILE A 192 54.14 -15.02 -11.48
N ILE A 193 53.24 -15.77 -10.86
CA ILE A 193 53.50 -17.10 -10.32
C ILE A 193 53.82 -18.10 -11.44
N GLN A 194 53.12 -18.03 -12.57
CA GLN A 194 53.44 -18.85 -13.75
C GLN A 194 54.85 -18.60 -14.26
N ARG A 195 55.33 -17.36 -14.28
CA ARG A 195 56.72 -17.05 -14.66
C ARG A 195 57.73 -17.57 -13.63
N GLN A 196 57.41 -17.47 -12.34
CA GLN A 196 58.25 -18.01 -11.26
C GLN A 196 58.33 -19.54 -11.34
N GLN A 197 57.27 -20.24 -11.68
CA GLN A 197 57.26 -21.68 -11.90
C GLN A 197 58.17 -22.06 -13.08
N GLN A 198 58.09 -21.30 -14.20
CA GLN A 198 58.94 -21.56 -15.39
C GLN A 198 60.44 -21.48 -15.09
N VAL A 199 60.82 -20.61 -14.15
CA VAL A 199 62.23 -20.47 -13.70
C VAL A 199 62.55 -21.31 -12.47
N GLY A 200 61.61 -22.14 -12.00
CA GLY A 200 61.82 -23.10 -10.91
C GLY A 200 61.75 -22.48 -9.48
N THR A 201 61.22 -21.28 -9.32
CA THR A 201 61.13 -20.57 -8.02
C THR A 201 59.74 -20.62 -7.37
N ALA A 202 58.72 -21.17 -8.05
CA ALA A 202 57.38 -21.41 -7.47
C ALA A 202 56.95 -22.85 -7.72
N ALA A 203 56.11 -23.39 -6.81
CA ALA A 203 55.57 -24.74 -6.92
C ALA A 203 54.38 -24.81 -7.91
N ALA A 204 54.09 -25.99 -8.45
CA ALA A 204 52.90 -26.21 -9.29
C ALA A 204 51.56 -25.99 -8.50
N THR A 205 51.60 -26.24 -7.19
CA THR A 205 50.48 -25.92 -6.25
C THR A 205 50.15 -24.46 -6.24
N ASP A 206 51.15 -23.57 -6.20
CA ASP A 206 50.98 -22.12 -6.16
C ASP A 206 50.26 -21.61 -7.42
N VAL A 207 50.62 -22.15 -8.58
CA VAL A 207 49.97 -21.86 -9.87
C VAL A 207 48.48 -22.31 -9.83
N SER A 208 48.21 -23.50 -9.29
CA SER A 208 46.87 -24.04 -9.20
C SER A 208 45.97 -23.20 -8.25
N GLU A 209 46.54 -22.75 -7.13
CA GLU A 209 45.89 -21.86 -6.19
C GLU A 209 45.57 -20.48 -6.79
N ALA A 210 46.56 -19.86 -7.44
CA ALA A 210 46.38 -18.58 -8.13
C ALA A 210 45.36 -18.69 -9.28
N MET A 211 45.36 -19.78 -10.04
CA MET A 211 44.36 -20.07 -11.07
C MET A 211 42.96 -20.19 -10.45
N SER A 212 42.84 -20.87 -9.31
CA SER A 212 41.55 -21.02 -8.60
C SER A 212 40.99 -19.66 -8.21
N VAL A 213 41.80 -18.76 -7.64
CA VAL A 213 41.39 -17.41 -7.25
C VAL A 213 40.96 -16.58 -8.47
N TYR A 214 41.75 -16.62 -9.55
CA TYR A 214 41.40 -15.94 -10.80
C TYR A 214 40.06 -16.43 -11.37
N GLN A 215 39.83 -17.74 -11.45
CA GLN A 215 38.58 -18.29 -11.98
C GLN A 215 37.38 -17.97 -11.07
N GLN A 216 37.56 -17.95 -9.75
CA GLN A 216 36.54 -17.54 -8.80
C GLN A 216 36.17 -16.06 -8.99
N ALA A 217 37.18 -15.17 -9.09
CA ALA A 217 36.94 -13.75 -9.34
C ALA A 217 36.20 -13.50 -10.68
N ARG A 218 36.61 -14.25 -11.73
CA ARG A 218 35.94 -14.21 -13.04
C ARG A 218 34.48 -14.65 -12.97
N ALA A 219 34.16 -15.69 -12.21
CA ALA A 219 32.79 -16.13 -11.97
C ALA A 219 31.97 -15.08 -11.21
N SER A 220 32.60 -14.41 -10.23
CA SER A 220 31.94 -13.31 -9.46
C SER A 220 31.61 -12.11 -10.35
N VAL A 221 32.52 -11.73 -11.29
CA VAL A 221 32.24 -10.68 -12.29
C VAL A 221 30.98 -11.01 -13.10
N ALA A 222 30.91 -12.24 -13.63
CA ALA A 222 29.73 -12.68 -14.41
C ALA A 222 28.45 -12.68 -13.58
N SER A 223 28.52 -13.07 -12.31
CA SER A 223 27.38 -13.03 -11.35
C SER A 223 26.89 -11.61 -11.13
N TYR A 224 27.77 -10.68 -10.78
CA TYR A 224 27.39 -9.27 -10.55
C TYR A 224 26.92 -8.55 -11.82
N GLN A 225 27.45 -8.91 -13.00
CA GLN A 225 26.92 -8.41 -14.27
C GLN A 225 25.44 -8.82 -14.44
N THR A 226 25.13 -10.07 -14.11
CA THR A 226 23.73 -10.56 -14.16
C THR A 226 22.86 -9.83 -13.15
N GLN A 227 23.34 -9.64 -11.91
CA GLN A 227 22.61 -8.95 -10.85
C GLN A 227 22.29 -7.50 -11.25
N VAL A 228 23.25 -6.74 -11.73
CA VAL A 228 23.05 -5.36 -12.22
C VAL A 228 22.00 -5.31 -13.34
N MET A 229 21.98 -6.29 -14.26
CA MET A 229 20.94 -6.34 -15.29
C MET A 229 19.55 -6.66 -14.71
N GLN A 230 19.48 -7.54 -13.73
CA GLN A 230 18.24 -7.89 -13.04
C GLN A 230 17.70 -6.69 -12.24
N ASP A 231 18.56 -5.97 -11.53
CA ASP A 231 18.19 -4.77 -10.77
C ASP A 231 17.66 -3.65 -11.68
N LYS A 232 18.29 -3.45 -12.84
CA LYS A 232 17.76 -2.51 -13.85
C LYS A 232 16.37 -2.91 -14.32
N ASN A 233 16.11 -4.21 -14.52
CA ASN A 233 14.80 -4.71 -14.90
C ASN A 233 13.77 -4.51 -13.78
N ALA A 234 14.14 -4.78 -12.53
CA ALA A 234 13.29 -4.55 -11.37
C ALA A 234 12.97 -3.05 -11.19
N LEU A 235 13.96 -2.19 -11.34
CA LEU A 235 13.78 -0.74 -11.27
C LEU A 235 12.87 -0.21 -12.39
N ASN A 236 13.02 -0.71 -13.62
CA ASN A 236 12.13 -0.38 -14.74
C ASN A 236 10.67 -0.84 -14.48
N LEU A 237 10.48 -2.00 -13.87
CA LEU A 237 9.16 -2.49 -13.48
C LEU A 237 8.51 -1.54 -12.46
N LEU A 238 9.23 -1.15 -11.41
CA LEU A 238 8.76 -0.21 -10.38
C LEU A 238 8.49 1.18 -10.98
N ALA A 239 9.35 1.63 -11.90
CA ALA A 239 9.15 2.89 -12.61
C ALA A 239 7.94 2.87 -13.58
N GLY A 240 7.48 1.67 -13.98
CA GLY A 240 6.42 1.49 -14.98
C GLY A 240 6.83 1.84 -16.42
N THR A 241 8.10 2.11 -16.64
CA THR A 241 8.71 2.42 -17.94
C THR A 241 10.21 2.18 -17.93
N THR A 242 10.83 2.11 -19.10
CA THR A 242 12.29 2.03 -19.21
C THR A 242 12.92 3.37 -18.84
N LEU A 243 13.81 3.35 -17.86
CA LEU A 243 14.54 4.53 -17.41
C LEU A 243 15.73 4.83 -18.31
N ALA A 244 16.02 6.12 -18.50
CA ALA A 244 17.21 6.56 -19.21
C ALA A 244 18.47 6.29 -18.36
N GLU A 245 19.58 5.88 -18.99
CA GLU A 245 20.84 5.51 -18.32
C GLU A 245 21.40 6.64 -17.42
N ASN A 246 21.19 7.92 -17.78
CA ASN A 246 21.62 9.05 -16.97
C ASN A 246 20.85 9.24 -15.65
N LEU A 247 19.74 8.53 -15.46
CA LEU A 247 18.96 8.51 -14.20
C LEU A 247 19.37 7.35 -13.28
N LEU A 248 20.14 6.40 -13.80
CA LEU A 248 20.61 5.26 -13.02
C LEU A 248 21.77 5.68 -12.10
N PRO A 249 21.95 5.01 -10.95
CA PRO A 249 23.07 5.30 -10.06
C PRO A 249 24.39 4.83 -10.64
N GLY A 250 25.47 5.50 -10.23
CA GLY A 250 26.81 4.96 -10.31
C GLY A 250 27.08 3.91 -9.23
N THR A 251 28.28 3.93 -8.65
CA THR A 251 28.62 3.13 -7.48
C THR A 251 28.10 3.79 -6.18
N LEU A 252 27.91 3.00 -5.14
CA LEU A 252 27.39 3.45 -3.84
C LEU A 252 28.32 4.52 -3.21
N GLU A 253 29.63 4.34 -3.34
CA GLU A 253 30.65 5.25 -2.82
C GLU A 253 30.66 6.61 -3.54
N SER A 254 30.11 6.66 -4.75
CA SER A 254 29.96 7.92 -5.50
C SER A 254 28.78 8.77 -5.01
N LEU A 255 27.93 8.22 -4.15
CA LEU A 255 26.76 8.90 -3.63
C LEU A 255 27.10 9.76 -2.40
N PRO A 256 26.54 10.98 -2.28
CA PRO A 256 26.75 11.80 -1.09
C PRO A 256 26.15 11.13 0.16
N GLU A 257 26.85 11.14 1.30
CA GLU A 257 26.32 10.60 2.57
C GLU A 257 24.98 11.24 2.99
N GLN A 258 24.75 12.50 2.58
CA GLN A 258 23.56 13.27 2.89
C GLN A 258 22.45 13.15 1.84
N MET A 259 22.58 12.23 0.86
CA MET A 259 21.56 12.08 -0.19
C MET A 259 20.17 11.70 0.35
N ILE A 260 20.12 11.12 1.54
CA ILE A 260 18.89 10.83 2.28
C ILE A 260 19.02 11.44 3.68
N SER A 261 18.10 12.34 4.02
CA SER A 261 18.06 13.01 5.31
C SER A 261 17.85 12.01 6.45
N LEU A 262 18.51 12.31 7.57
CA LEU A 262 18.23 11.63 8.84
C LEU A 262 16.92 12.19 9.42
N VAL A 263 15.95 11.32 9.64
CA VAL A 263 14.74 11.69 10.39
C VAL A 263 15.10 11.80 11.88
N PRO A 264 14.77 12.92 12.57
CA PRO A 264 15.10 13.07 14.00
C PRO A 264 14.44 11.98 14.85
N ALA A 265 15.18 11.46 15.84
CA ALA A 265 14.62 10.64 16.90
C ALA A 265 13.83 11.51 17.88
N GLY A 266 12.80 10.98 18.55
CA GLY A 266 12.09 11.71 19.63
C GLY A 266 10.67 12.17 19.27
N VAL A 267 10.06 11.57 18.27
CA VAL A 267 8.67 11.85 17.87
C VAL A 267 7.70 11.07 18.77
N SER A 268 6.56 11.68 19.16
CA SER A 268 5.46 10.99 19.86
C SER A 268 4.91 9.84 19.02
N SER A 269 4.44 8.77 19.67
CA SER A 269 3.76 7.67 19.00
C SER A 269 2.48 8.10 18.26
N ASP A 270 1.89 9.25 18.61
CA ASP A 270 0.70 9.80 17.97
C ASP A 270 0.90 10.09 16.48
N VAL A 271 2.14 10.28 16.03
CA VAL A 271 2.44 10.44 14.60
C VAL A 271 2.01 9.22 13.80
N LEU A 272 2.08 8.03 14.40
CA LEU A 272 1.70 6.78 13.75
C LEU A 272 0.22 6.74 13.40
N LEU A 273 -0.66 7.34 14.22
CA LEU A 273 -2.09 7.39 13.97
C LEU A 273 -2.46 8.13 12.67
N ARG A 274 -1.53 8.90 12.12
CA ARG A 274 -1.70 9.59 10.83
C ARG A 274 -1.23 8.77 9.62
N ARG A 275 -0.68 7.58 9.84
CA ARG A 275 -0.23 6.71 8.74
C ARG A 275 -1.42 6.33 7.87
N PRO A 276 -1.23 6.27 6.54
CA PRO A 276 -2.32 5.91 5.63
C PRO A 276 -2.93 4.53 5.91
N ASP A 277 -2.12 3.52 6.25
CA ASP A 277 -2.59 2.17 6.56
C ASP A 277 -3.45 2.13 7.84
N ILE A 278 -3.14 2.95 8.85
CA ILE A 278 -3.95 3.06 10.08
C ILE A 278 -5.24 3.83 9.79
N GLN A 279 -5.19 4.88 8.99
CA GLN A 279 -6.39 5.62 8.58
C GLN A 279 -7.33 4.75 7.72
N GLU A 280 -6.78 3.96 6.81
CA GLU A 280 -7.54 2.95 6.05
C GLU A 280 -8.27 1.99 6.99
N ALA A 281 -7.56 1.39 7.97
CA ALA A 281 -8.13 0.48 8.94
C ALA A 281 -9.23 1.14 9.80
N GLU A 282 -9.05 2.42 10.17
CA GLU A 282 -10.05 3.19 10.91
C GLU A 282 -11.31 3.44 10.08
N HIS A 283 -11.19 3.79 8.80
CA HIS A 283 -12.33 3.99 7.91
C HIS A 283 -13.08 2.67 7.63
N ASN A 284 -12.38 1.55 7.48
CA ASN A 284 -12.99 0.23 7.41
C ASN A 284 -13.77 -0.12 8.68
N LEU A 285 -13.26 0.25 9.85
CA LEU A 285 -13.96 0.08 11.12
C LEU A 285 -15.23 0.95 11.22
N LYS A 286 -15.17 2.20 10.74
CA LYS A 286 -16.32 3.12 10.65
C LYS A 286 -17.39 2.58 9.70
N SER A 287 -16.99 2.00 8.57
CA SER A 287 -17.88 1.33 7.63
C SER A 287 -18.66 0.20 8.31
N ALA A 288 -17.95 -0.73 8.98
CA ALA A 288 -18.59 -1.83 9.70
C ALA A 288 -19.48 -1.35 10.87
N ASN A 289 -19.14 -0.22 11.49
CA ASN A 289 -20.00 0.39 12.51
C ASN A 289 -21.35 0.86 11.92
N ALA A 290 -21.34 1.41 10.73
CA ALA A 290 -22.54 1.81 10.01
C ALA A 290 -23.36 0.59 9.55
N ASP A 291 -22.73 -0.52 9.15
CA ASP A 291 -23.40 -1.76 8.77
C ASP A 291 -24.21 -2.36 9.93
N ILE A 292 -23.77 -2.19 11.18
CA ILE A 292 -24.56 -2.59 12.37
C ILE A 292 -25.87 -1.79 12.42
N GLY A 293 -25.85 -0.50 12.11
CA GLY A 293 -27.04 0.32 12.02
C GLY A 293 -28.02 -0.19 10.97
N ALA A 294 -27.52 -0.53 9.79
CA ALA A 294 -28.32 -1.13 8.73
C ALA A 294 -28.93 -2.49 9.14
N ALA A 295 -28.15 -3.33 9.84
CA ALA A 295 -28.62 -4.62 10.35
C ALA A 295 -29.69 -4.44 11.46
N ARG A 296 -29.56 -3.45 12.34
CA ARG A 296 -30.58 -3.11 13.35
C ARG A 296 -31.86 -2.60 12.71
N ALA A 297 -31.78 -1.84 11.64
CA ALA A 297 -32.94 -1.32 10.92
C ALA A 297 -33.83 -2.45 10.36
N ASN A 298 -33.30 -3.63 10.07
CA ASN A 298 -34.08 -4.78 9.59
C ASN A 298 -35.08 -5.35 10.61
N PHE A 299 -35.05 -4.93 11.86
CA PHE A 299 -36.05 -5.30 12.89
C PHE A 299 -37.26 -4.36 12.91
N PHE A 300 -37.19 -3.23 12.22
CA PHE A 300 -38.23 -2.20 12.19
C PHE A 300 -39.07 -2.32 10.92
N PRO A 301 -40.28 -1.67 10.92
CA PRO A 301 -41.14 -1.68 9.74
C PRO A 301 -40.45 -1.04 8.53
N THR A 302 -40.59 -1.66 7.37
CA THR A 302 -40.23 -1.06 6.09
C THR A 302 -41.44 -0.40 5.49
N ILE A 303 -41.31 0.89 5.15
CA ILE A 303 -42.38 1.67 4.50
C ILE A 303 -41.95 1.86 3.05
N SER A 304 -42.73 1.30 2.12
CA SER A 304 -42.48 1.45 0.69
C SER A 304 -43.64 2.20 0.02
N LEU A 305 -43.28 2.96 -1.00
CA LEU A 305 -44.19 3.75 -1.81
C LEU A 305 -44.06 3.31 -3.26
N THR A 306 -45.20 2.90 -3.83
CA THR A 306 -45.36 2.69 -5.27
C THR A 306 -46.32 3.70 -5.81
N ALA A 307 -45.98 4.38 -6.90
CA ALA A 307 -46.81 5.32 -7.58
C ALA A 307 -46.68 5.19 -9.09
N SER A 308 -47.78 5.34 -9.81
CA SER A 308 -47.78 5.45 -11.25
C SER A 308 -48.71 6.51 -11.75
N ALA A 309 -48.40 7.11 -12.91
CA ALA A 309 -49.27 8.04 -13.60
C ALA A 309 -49.03 7.93 -15.12
N GLY A 310 -50.11 7.87 -15.86
CA GLY A 310 -50.01 7.67 -17.32
C GLY A 310 -51.35 7.68 -18.04
N VAL A 311 -51.38 7.02 -19.18
CA VAL A 311 -52.59 6.83 -19.99
C VAL A 311 -52.83 5.34 -20.25
N GLY A 312 -54.09 4.91 -20.22
CA GLY A 312 -54.50 3.55 -20.50
C GLY A 312 -55.62 3.49 -21.54
N SER A 313 -55.68 2.41 -22.35
CA SER A 313 -56.67 2.20 -23.39
C SER A 313 -56.91 0.72 -23.61
N ASP A 314 -58.11 0.38 -24.20
CA ASP A 314 -58.49 -0.99 -24.58
C ASP A 314 -57.73 -1.49 -25.84
N ALA A 315 -57.00 -0.64 -26.52
CA ALA A 315 -56.19 -1.01 -27.71
C ALA A 315 -54.93 -0.13 -27.79
N LEU A 316 -53.83 -0.72 -28.21
CA LEU A 316 -52.59 -0.01 -28.39
C LEU A 316 -52.66 1.14 -29.40
N SER A 317 -53.49 0.97 -30.46
CA SER A 317 -53.70 2.01 -31.49
C SER A 317 -54.38 3.26 -31.01
N SER A 318 -55.17 3.16 -29.92
CA SER A 318 -55.94 4.29 -29.35
C SER A 318 -55.28 4.91 -28.10
N LEU A 319 -54.15 4.37 -27.65
CA LEU A 319 -53.52 4.75 -26.39
C LEU A 319 -53.21 6.25 -26.31
N PHE A 320 -52.68 6.85 -27.36
CA PHE A 320 -52.26 8.27 -27.37
C PHE A 320 -53.33 9.20 -27.98
N SER A 321 -54.40 8.66 -28.57
CA SER A 321 -55.48 9.48 -29.20
C SER A 321 -56.76 9.52 -28.37
N HIS A 322 -57.09 8.42 -27.69
CA HIS A 322 -58.32 8.24 -26.88
C HIS A 322 -58.03 7.56 -25.55
N GLY A 323 -56.74 7.54 -25.09
CA GLY A 323 -56.37 6.97 -23.80
C GLY A 323 -56.95 7.80 -22.64
N MET A 324 -57.37 7.12 -21.58
CA MET A 324 -57.81 7.75 -20.34
C MET A 324 -56.63 7.91 -19.41
N GLN A 325 -56.60 9.02 -18.64
CA GLN A 325 -55.62 9.20 -17.58
C GLN A 325 -55.82 8.16 -16.48
N ILE A 326 -54.74 7.46 -16.15
CA ILE A 326 -54.71 6.50 -15.06
C ILE A 326 -53.62 6.92 -14.06
N TRP A 327 -53.85 6.71 -12.80
CA TRP A 327 -52.86 6.88 -11.78
C TRP A 327 -53.08 5.91 -10.62
N SER A 328 -52.00 5.55 -9.94
CA SER A 328 -52.06 4.76 -8.72
C SER A 328 -51.09 5.32 -7.67
N PHE A 329 -51.46 5.21 -6.41
CA PHE A 329 -50.64 5.56 -5.27
C PHE A 329 -50.85 4.52 -4.18
N ALA A 330 -49.84 3.69 -3.92
CA ALA A 330 -49.94 2.53 -3.05
C ALA A 330 -48.82 2.53 -2.01
N PRO A 331 -48.99 3.22 -0.87
CA PRO A 331 -48.08 3.07 0.28
C PRO A 331 -48.33 1.71 0.94
N SER A 332 -47.20 1.03 1.30
CA SER A 332 -47.28 -0.21 2.07
C SER A 332 -46.35 -0.17 3.28
N VAL A 333 -46.72 -0.83 4.35
CA VAL A 333 -45.95 -0.96 5.59
C VAL A 333 -45.82 -2.45 5.89
N THR A 334 -44.58 -2.94 5.93
CA THR A 334 -44.29 -4.33 6.25
C THR A 334 -43.45 -4.42 7.51
N LEU A 335 -43.97 -5.10 8.54
CA LEU A 335 -43.22 -5.38 9.78
C LEU A 335 -42.88 -6.88 9.82
N PRO A 336 -41.59 -7.27 9.87
CA PRO A 336 -41.21 -8.67 10.00
C PRO A 336 -41.43 -9.15 11.44
N LEU A 337 -42.49 -9.97 11.64
CA LEU A 337 -42.79 -10.53 12.97
C LEU A 337 -41.99 -11.78 13.27
N PHE A 338 -41.70 -12.59 12.26
CA PHE A 338 -40.90 -13.82 12.37
C PHE A 338 -40.08 -14.04 11.10
N THR A 339 -38.75 -14.06 11.26
CA THR A 339 -37.79 -14.23 10.15
C THR A 339 -36.96 -15.50 10.27
N GLY A 340 -37.39 -16.47 11.11
CA GLY A 340 -36.61 -17.69 11.34
C GLY A 340 -35.21 -17.45 11.94
N GLY A 341 -35.00 -16.31 12.60
CA GLY A 341 -33.71 -15.92 13.18
C GLY A 341 -32.76 -15.18 12.24
N SER A 342 -33.14 -14.96 10.95
CA SER A 342 -32.27 -14.31 9.94
C SER A 342 -31.80 -12.92 10.37
N ASN A 343 -32.71 -12.03 10.83
CA ASN A 343 -32.33 -10.69 11.26
C ASN A 343 -31.34 -10.69 12.45
N LEU A 344 -31.55 -11.61 13.40
CA LEU A 344 -30.62 -11.76 14.54
C LEU A 344 -29.26 -12.28 14.08
N ALA A 345 -29.24 -13.25 13.16
CA ALA A 345 -27.99 -13.76 12.59
C ALA A 345 -27.24 -12.68 11.82
N GLN A 346 -27.95 -11.84 11.03
CA GLN A 346 -27.36 -10.71 10.31
C GLN A 346 -26.77 -9.64 11.26
N LEU A 347 -27.45 -9.33 12.37
CA LEU A 347 -26.93 -8.40 13.37
C LEU A 347 -25.68 -8.97 14.03
N ARG A 348 -25.70 -10.25 14.46
CA ARG A 348 -24.54 -10.92 15.05
C ARG A 348 -23.35 -11.00 14.08
N TYR A 349 -23.62 -11.21 12.79
CA TYR A 349 -22.61 -11.18 11.76
C TYR A 349 -21.94 -9.80 11.68
N ALA A 350 -22.71 -8.71 11.58
CA ALA A 350 -22.19 -7.35 11.53
C ALA A 350 -21.37 -6.99 12.79
N GLU A 351 -21.85 -7.36 13.98
CA GLU A 351 -21.12 -7.18 15.23
C GLU A 351 -19.82 -7.98 15.29
N ALA A 352 -19.82 -9.21 14.77
CA ALA A 352 -18.60 -10.03 14.68
C ALA A 352 -17.59 -9.45 13.70
N GLN A 353 -18.04 -8.95 12.54
CA GLN A 353 -17.19 -8.26 11.58
C GLN A 353 -16.52 -7.02 12.21
N LYS A 354 -17.30 -6.19 12.93
CA LYS A 354 -16.72 -5.04 13.65
C LYS A 354 -15.65 -5.47 14.65
N ARG A 355 -15.87 -6.54 15.46
CA ARG A 355 -14.84 -7.04 16.39
C ARG A 355 -13.58 -7.50 15.67
N GLY A 356 -13.72 -8.16 14.52
CA GLY A 356 -12.58 -8.56 13.68
C GLY A 356 -11.79 -7.35 13.17
N LEU A 357 -12.49 -6.28 12.76
CA LEU A 357 -11.85 -5.05 12.27
C LEU A 357 -11.20 -4.24 13.40
N ILE A 358 -11.73 -4.28 14.65
CA ILE A 358 -11.03 -3.72 15.82
C ILE A 358 -9.68 -4.40 15.99
N ALA A 359 -9.63 -5.73 15.99
CA ALA A 359 -8.38 -6.48 16.13
C ALA A 359 -7.42 -6.20 14.94
N THR A 360 -7.95 -6.00 13.73
CA THR A 360 -7.16 -5.60 12.56
C THR A 360 -6.56 -4.20 12.73
N TYR A 361 -7.34 -3.23 13.19
CA TYR A 361 -6.88 -1.87 13.50
C TYR A 361 -5.76 -1.89 14.55
N GLU A 362 -5.98 -2.55 15.68
CA GLU A 362 -4.99 -2.69 16.75
C GLU A 362 -3.70 -3.34 16.25
N LYS A 363 -3.80 -4.42 15.47
CA LYS A 363 -2.65 -5.08 14.84
C LYS A 363 -1.89 -4.15 13.91
N THR A 364 -2.59 -3.33 13.11
CA THR A 364 -1.96 -2.36 12.21
C THR A 364 -1.17 -1.32 13.00
N VAL A 365 -1.75 -0.79 14.10
CA VAL A 365 -1.07 0.16 14.99
C VAL A 365 0.16 -0.48 15.65
N GLN A 366 0.06 -1.72 16.14
CA GLN A 366 1.19 -2.46 16.74
C GLN A 366 2.28 -2.74 15.69
N SER A 367 1.91 -3.10 14.45
CA SER A 367 2.88 -3.33 13.38
C SER A 367 3.62 -2.05 13.01
N ALA A 368 2.91 -0.93 12.92
CA ALA A 368 3.51 0.37 12.67
C ALA A 368 4.52 0.77 13.76
N PHE A 369 4.16 0.55 15.03
CA PHE A 369 5.08 0.79 16.17
C PHE A 369 6.32 -0.10 16.08
N LYS A 370 6.15 -1.40 15.83
CA LYS A 370 7.25 -2.36 15.65
C LYS A 370 8.21 -1.92 14.53
N ASP A 371 7.66 -1.48 13.39
CA ASP A 371 8.48 -1.09 12.24
C ASP A 371 9.35 0.13 12.55
N VAL A 372 8.80 1.15 13.21
CA VAL A 372 9.58 2.30 13.69
C VAL A 372 10.59 1.89 14.75
N ALA A 373 10.20 1.07 15.73
CA ALA A 373 11.08 0.58 16.77
C ALA A 373 12.28 -0.19 16.21
N ASN A 374 12.05 -1.05 15.22
CA ASN A 374 13.11 -1.80 14.54
C ASN A 374 14.07 -0.87 13.76
N ALA A 375 13.53 0.12 13.03
CA ALA A 375 14.36 1.06 12.28
C ALA A 375 15.21 1.94 13.21
N LEU A 376 14.66 2.37 14.36
CA LEU A 376 15.40 3.11 15.38
C LEU A 376 16.46 2.23 16.06
N ALA A 377 16.14 0.99 16.42
CA ALA A 377 17.10 0.05 17.01
C ALA A 377 18.27 -0.22 16.05
N ARG A 378 17.98 -0.43 14.76
CA ARG A 378 19.03 -0.60 13.73
C ARG A 378 19.94 0.63 13.65
N ARG A 379 19.35 1.81 13.66
CA ARG A 379 20.09 3.08 13.60
C ARG A 379 21.07 3.26 14.77
N THR A 380 20.70 2.87 15.99
CA THR A 380 21.57 3.06 17.18
C THR A 380 22.87 2.26 17.13
N THR A 381 22.90 1.13 16.43
CA THR A 381 24.08 0.25 16.35
C THR A 381 24.83 0.37 15.03
N LEU A 382 24.21 0.98 14.01
CA LEU A 382 24.73 0.96 12.63
C LEU A 382 25.98 1.84 12.47
N GLU A 383 26.05 2.97 13.17
CA GLU A 383 27.19 3.88 13.12
C GLU A 383 28.44 3.20 13.68
N GLU A 384 28.33 2.51 14.83
CA GLU A 384 29.42 1.73 15.43
C GLU A 384 29.84 0.57 14.52
N GLN A 385 28.87 -0.14 13.90
CA GLN A 385 29.15 -1.22 12.96
C GLN A 385 29.90 -0.70 11.73
N LEU A 386 29.51 0.43 11.17
CA LEU A 386 30.16 1.05 10.02
C LEU A 386 31.60 1.48 10.36
N ASP A 387 31.81 2.09 11.52
CA ASP A 387 33.15 2.49 11.95
C ASP A 387 34.06 1.25 12.15
N ALA A 388 33.58 0.26 12.88
CA ALA A 388 34.31 -0.99 13.10
C ALA A 388 34.67 -1.69 11.77
N GLN A 389 33.70 -1.76 10.83
CA GLN A 389 33.94 -2.38 9.52
C GLN A 389 34.94 -1.59 8.66
N ARG A 390 34.89 -0.26 8.69
CA ARG A 390 35.91 0.59 8.02
C ARG A 390 37.31 0.33 8.56
N GLN A 391 37.44 0.21 9.90
CA GLN A 391 38.74 -0.11 10.53
C GLN A 391 39.18 -1.54 10.16
N TYR A 392 38.26 -2.49 10.09
CA TYR A 392 38.55 -3.86 9.68
C TYR A 392 39.06 -3.91 8.24
N VAL A 393 38.41 -3.28 7.27
CA VAL A 393 38.87 -3.17 5.87
C VAL A 393 40.27 -2.56 5.82
N LYS A 394 40.55 -1.49 6.61
CA LYS A 394 41.88 -0.88 6.65
C LYS A 394 42.94 -1.83 7.19
N ALA A 395 42.64 -2.63 8.20
CA ALA A 395 43.55 -3.60 8.78
C ALA A 395 43.84 -4.75 7.80
N GLU A 396 42.79 -5.26 7.11
CA GLU A 396 43.00 -6.30 6.08
C GLU A 396 43.80 -5.78 4.88
N GLN A 397 43.59 -4.53 4.45
CA GLN A 397 44.43 -3.92 3.41
C GLN A 397 45.90 -3.87 3.83
N GLN A 398 46.21 -3.49 5.06
CA GLN A 398 47.56 -3.50 5.57
C GLN A 398 48.15 -4.91 5.60
N THR A 399 47.35 -5.92 5.94
CA THR A 399 47.76 -7.33 5.93
C THR A 399 48.15 -7.80 4.54
N VAL A 400 47.33 -7.48 3.52
CA VAL A 400 47.65 -7.74 2.11
C VAL A 400 48.98 -7.06 1.72
N ASP A 401 49.13 -5.77 2.00
CA ASP A 401 50.29 -4.98 1.65
C ASP A 401 51.58 -5.54 2.29
N VAL A 402 51.54 -5.94 3.55
CA VAL A 402 52.65 -6.56 4.27
C VAL A 402 52.94 -7.97 3.73
N GLY A 403 51.90 -8.78 3.53
CA GLY A 403 52.02 -10.14 2.98
C GLY A 403 52.66 -10.13 1.60
N LEU A 404 52.23 -9.22 0.73
CA LEU A 404 52.76 -9.08 -0.61
C LEU A 404 54.26 -8.67 -0.59
N ARG A 405 54.66 -7.71 0.23
CA ARG A 405 56.08 -7.31 0.40
C ARG A 405 56.94 -8.46 0.92
N ARG A 406 56.45 -9.23 1.89
CA ARG A 406 57.18 -10.40 2.44
C ARG A 406 57.35 -11.49 1.41
N TYR A 407 56.30 -11.78 0.61
CA TYR A 407 56.37 -12.72 -0.48
C TYR A 407 57.38 -12.28 -1.56
N GLN A 408 57.36 -11.02 -1.99
CA GLN A 408 58.30 -10.44 -2.94
C GLN A 408 59.77 -10.48 -2.43
N ALA A 409 59.95 -10.35 -1.13
CA ALA A 409 61.28 -10.48 -0.51
C ALA A 409 61.74 -11.93 -0.29
N GLY A 410 60.93 -12.93 -0.64
CA GLY A 410 61.24 -14.34 -0.48
C GLY A 410 61.17 -14.85 0.98
N VAL A 411 60.56 -14.11 1.89
CA VAL A 411 60.46 -14.46 3.32
C VAL A 411 59.00 -14.82 3.76
N GLY A 412 58.10 -14.97 2.83
CA GLY A 412 56.70 -15.38 3.05
C GLY A 412 56.23 -16.32 1.95
N ASP A 413 55.15 -17.08 2.23
CA ASP A 413 54.49 -17.93 1.26
C ASP A 413 53.37 -17.18 0.52
N TYR A 414 53.02 -17.65 -0.66
CA TYR A 414 51.94 -17.04 -1.47
C TYR A 414 50.55 -17.31 -0.88
N LEU A 415 50.37 -18.45 -0.21
CA LEU A 415 49.09 -18.78 0.45
C LEU A 415 48.67 -17.74 1.47
N THR A 416 49.63 -17.16 2.22
CA THR A 416 49.37 -16.07 3.16
C THR A 416 48.80 -14.84 2.43
N VAL A 417 49.35 -14.48 1.26
CA VAL A 417 48.85 -13.35 0.45
C VAL A 417 47.43 -13.63 -0.05
N LEU A 418 47.22 -14.81 -0.61
CA LEU A 418 45.87 -15.20 -1.09
C LEU A 418 44.82 -15.18 -0.01
N THR A 419 45.15 -15.66 1.19
CA THR A 419 44.23 -15.64 2.33
C THR A 419 43.89 -14.22 2.75
N ALA A 420 44.86 -13.33 2.82
CA ALA A 420 44.68 -11.92 3.12
C ALA A 420 43.84 -11.21 2.03
N GLU A 421 44.07 -11.46 0.76
CA GLU A 421 43.27 -10.90 -0.35
C GLU A 421 41.80 -11.34 -0.27
N ARG A 422 41.54 -12.62 0.05
CA ARG A 422 40.16 -13.11 0.25
C ARG A 422 39.46 -12.46 1.44
N SER A 423 40.17 -12.29 2.56
CA SER A 423 39.67 -11.60 3.76
C SER A 423 39.33 -10.14 3.44
N LEU A 424 40.25 -9.43 2.75
CA LEU A 424 40.03 -8.06 2.33
C LEU A 424 38.80 -7.92 1.42
N TRP A 425 38.67 -8.80 0.42
CA TRP A 425 37.51 -8.78 -0.47
C TRP A 425 36.19 -8.98 0.29
N SER A 426 36.16 -9.98 1.19
CA SER A 426 34.98 -10.20 2.04
C SER A 426 34.66 -9.01 2.94
N ALA A 427 35.70 -8.40 3.53
CA ALA A 427 35.53 -7.22 4.38
C ALA A 427 35.00 -6.00 3.61
N GLN A 428 35.41 -5.81 2.36
CA GLN A 428 34.92 -4.74 1.48
C GLN A 428 33.48 -4.96 1.07
N GLN A 429 33.08 -6.19 0.74
CA GLN A 429 31.69 -6.53 0.42
C GLN A 429 30.77 -6.28 1.63
N GLU A 430 31.19 -6.66 2.84
CA GLU A 430 30.43 -6.41 4.05
C GLU A 430 30.30 -4.91 4.34
N LEU A 431 31.34 -4.11 4.07
CA LEU A 431 31.26 -2.65 4.19
C LEU A 431 30.20 -2.07 3.23
N LEU A 432 30.17 -2.51 1.97
CA LEU A 432 29.16 -2.10 0.99
C LEU A 432 27.75 -2.48 1.45
N ALA A 433 27.56 -3.69 1.99
CA ALA A 433 26.28 -4.15 2.53
C ALA A 433 25.81 -3.30 3.72
N LEU A 434 26.72 -2.91 4.61
CA LEU A 434 26.42 -2.02 5.73
C LEU A 434 26.09 -0.58 5.28
N GLN A 435 26.79 -0.06 4.29
CA GLN A 435 26.48 1.25 3.70
C GLN A 435 25.10 1.26 3.01
N LEU A 436 24.77 0.22 2.25
CA LEU A 436 23.43 0.04 1.70
C LEU A 436 22.38 -0.03 2.81
N THR A 437 22.68 -0.75 3.89
CA THR A 437 21.79 -0.87 5.05
C THR A 437 21.54 0.48 5.71
N ASP A 438 22.53 1.36 5.79
CA ASP A 438 22.34 2.72 6.35
C ASP A 438 21.36 3.53 5.51
N PHE A 439 21.57 3.60 4.20
CA PHE A 439 20.67 4.33 3.31
C PHE A 439 19.26 3.76 3.31
N THR A 440 19.11 2.45 3.24
CA THR A 440 17.79 1.80 3.24
C THR A 440 17.09 1.92 4.58
N ASN A 441 17.80 1.90 5.70
CA ASN A 441 17.23 2.14 7.02
C ASN A 441 16.67 3.57 7.19
N ARG A 442 17.32 4.57 6.59
CA ARG A 442 16.80 5.96 6.58
C ARG A 442 15.48 6.06 5.83
N ILE A 443 15.36 5.37 4.68
CA ILE A 443 14.12 5.29 3.89
C ILE A 443 13.04 4.53 4.68
N THR A 444 13.40 3.39 5.27
CA THR A 444 12.48 2.58 6.07
C THR A 444 11.95 3.35 7.27
N LEU A 445 12.79 4.12 7.96
CA LEU A 445 12.35 4.95 9.07
C LEU A 445 11.39 6.06 8.61
N TRP A 446 11.68 6.73 7.50
CA TRP A 446 10.79 7.73 6.91
C TRP A 446 9.44 7.12 6.52
N GLN A 447 9.43 5.98 5.83
CA GLN A 447 8.22 5.25 5.45
C GLN A 447 7.41 4.82 6.68
N SER A 448 8.08 4.25 7.69
CA SER A 448 7.45 3.75 8.92
C SER A 448 6.80 4.84 9.76
N LEU A 449 7.28 6.07 9.64
CA LEU A 449 6.67 7.25 10.27
C LEU A 449 5.49 7.84 9.46
N GLY A 450 5.14 7.21 8.33
CA GLY A 450 4.01 7.60 7.49
C GLY A 450 4.38 8.50 6.32
N GLY A 451 5.67 8.74 6.07
CA GLY A 451 6.09 9.65 5.01
C GLY A 451 5.60 11.08 5.21
N GLY A 452 5.98 12.01 4.33
CA GLY A 452 5.38 13.33 4.30
C GLY A 452 4.00 13.25 3.64
N MET A 453 2.94 13.44 4.40
CA MET A 453 1.59 13.47 3.88
C MET A 453 1.33 14.79 3.15
N SER A 454 1.70 14.89 1.89
CA SER A 454 1.08 15.87 1.01
C SER A 454 -0.28 15.32 0.60
N SER A 455 -1.35 16.04 0.98
CA SER A 455 -2.71 15.73 0.50
C SER A 455 -2.70 15.51 -1.02
N LEU A 456 -3.38 14.45 -1.47
CA LEU A 456 -3.74 14.31 -2.88
C LEU A 456 -4.43 15.60 -3.33
N LYS A 457 -3.72 16.47 -4.06
CA LYS A 457 -4.32 17.56 -4.84
C LYS A 457 -4.44 17.09 -6.26
#